data_1f117a2dbd70edfafc76d792234eb73c
#
_entry.id   1f117a2dbd70edfafc76d792234eb73c
#
_cell.length_a   1.000
_cell.length_b   1.000
_cell.length_c   1.000
_cell.angle_alpha   90.00
_cell.angle_beta   90.00
_cell.angle_gamma   90.00
#
_symmetry.space_group_name_H-M   'P 1'
#
loop_
_entity.id
_entity.type
_entity.pdbx_description
1 polymer ?
#
loop_
_entity_poly.entity_id
_entity_poly.type
_entity_poly.pdbx_seq_one_letter_code
_entity_poly.pdbx_strand_id
1 'polypeptide(L)'
;LFSDHQMETVWGMHNWPGLPAGEIAVSEGASMASADHFEMTVTGRGGHAAMPHQGIDPVLAAAHIVQALQMLVSRHTNPQDSSVLSITTIHGGSAFNVIPDEVTLGGTVRAFRPETRARLEQSLRDVSRLTAESHGCTVALDWRQGYPPTVNHQAEAIRAADVARAVVGADRVHMNPEPSMGAEDFAFMLEAKPGAYIWLGAGETEVGRMLHNTGYDFNDEILPTGTSYWATLVESELAAK
;
A
#
# COMPACT_ATOMS: atom_id res chain seq x y z
N LEU A 1 1.77 -20.21 13.61
CA LEU A 1 0.36 -20.08 14.00
C LEU A 1 -0.51 -21.07 13.24
N PHE A 2 -0.57 -21.01 11.90
CA PHE A 2 -1.45 -21.87 11.06
C PHE A 2 -1.01 -23.34 11.01
N SER A 3 0.26 -23.64 11.30
CA SER A 3 0.76 -25.02 11.44
C SER A 3 0.33 -25.69 12.74
N ASP A 4 0.14 -24.90 13.79
CA ASP A 4 -0.07 -25.40 15.16
C ASP A 4 -1.56 -25.41 15.53
N HIS A 5 -2.39 -24.70 14.77
CA HIS A 5 -3.82 -24.59 15.00
C HIS A 5 -4.61 -24.82 13.69
N GLN A 6 -5.62 -25.65 13.77
CA GLN A 6 -6.53 -25.93 12.64
C GLN A 6 -7.53 -24.77 12.51
N MET A 7 -7.10 -23.65 11.91
CA MET A 7 -7.99 -22.54 11.59
C MET A 7 -8.58 -22.76 10.20
N GLU A 8 -9.90 -22.65 10.08
CA GLU A 8 -10.61 -22.74 8.80
C GLU A 8 -10.70 -21.39 8.13
N THR A 9 -10.95 -20.32 8.89
CA THR A 9 -11.14 -18.95 8.40
C THR A 9 -10.41 -17.93 9.28
N VAL A 10 -10.16 -16.75 8.71
CA VAL A 10 -9.57 -15.61 9.43
C VAL A 10 -10.43 -14.36 9.23
N TRP A 11 -10.56 -13.56 10.28
CA TRP A 11 -11.40 -12.37 10.29
C TRP A 11 -10.67 -11.20 10.92
N GLY A 12 -10.75 -10.03 10.29
CA GLY A 12 -10.12 -8.80 10.77
C GLY A 12 -11.06 -7.60 10.68
N MET A 13 -10.83 -6.60 11.53
CA MET A 13 -11.57 -5.35 11.55
C MET A 13 -10.62 -4.19 11.82
N HIS A 14 -10.81 -3.10 11.09
CA HIS A 14 -10.11 -1.83 11.34
C HIS A 14 -11.11 -0.70 11.56
N ASN A 15 -10.85 0.17 12.53
CA ASN A 15 -11.60 1.40 12.67
C ASN A 15 -11.32 2.33 11.49
N TRP A 16 -12.36 2.94 10.90
CA TRP A 16 -12.22 3.70 9.67
C TRP A 16 -12.78 5.12 9.79
N PRO A 17 -11.92 6.13 10.00
CA PRO A 17 -12.33 7.53 9.95
C PRO A 17 -12.85 7.91 8.56
N GLY A 18 -13.90 8.75 8.53
CA GLY A 18 -14.60 9.15 7.31
C GLY A 18 -15.76 8.24 6.92
N LEU A 19 -15.85 7.02 7.48
CA LEU A 19 -17.06 6.22 7.46
C LEU A 19 -17.91 6.60 8.68
N PRO A 20 -19.24 6.81 8.56
CA PRO A 20 -20.07 7.22 9.69
C PRO A 20 -19.93 6.30 10.90
N ALA A 21 -19.99 6.87 12.12
CA ALA A 21 -19.71 6.13 13.35
C ALA A 21 -20.64 4.93 13.53
N GLY A 22 -20.05 3.77 13.75
CA GLY A 22 -20.74 2.51 13.94
C GLY A 22 -21.37 1.90 12.68
N GLU A 23 -21.14 2.46 11.49
CA GLU A 23 -21.45 1.79 10.22
C GLU A 23 -20.33 0.85 9.83
N ILE A 24 -20.62 -0.15 8.99
CA ILE A 24 -19.65 -1.17 8.62
C ILE A 24 -19.52 -1.22 7.10
N ALA A 25 -18.28 -1.29 6.61
CA ALA A 25 -18.00 -1.45 5.19
C ALA A 25 -17.28 -2.77 4.91
N VAL A 26 -17.71 -3.47 3.85
CA VAL A 26 -17.20 -4.78 3.44
C VAL A 26 -16.95 -4.80 1.93
N SER A 27 -15.76 -5.16 1.52
CA SER A 27 -15.39 -5.35 0.10
C SER A 27 -15.46 -6.82 -0.30
N GLU A 28 -16.05 -7.11 -1.44
CA GLU A 28 -15.96 -8.42 -2.09
C GLU A 28 -14.71 -8.46 -2.98
N GLY A 29 -13.54 -8.66 -2.39
CA GLY A 29 -12.27 -8.62 -3.11
C GLY A 29 -11.29 -7.62 -2.51
N ALA A 30 -10.52 -6.92 -3.35
CA ALA A 30 -9.49 -6.01 -2.88
C ALA A 30 -10.07 -4.81 -2.13
N SER A 31 -9.64 -4.62 -0.89
CA SER A 31 -10.00 -3.50 -0.02
C SER A 31 -8.85 -2.53 0.21
N MET A 32 -7.61 -3.04 0.29
CA MET A 32 -6.41 -2.23 0.50
C MET A 32 -5.28 -2.66 -0.44
N ALA A 33 -4.42 -1.71 -0.81
CA ALA A 33 -3.35 -1.94 -1.76
C ALA A 33 -2.16 -2.70 -1.14
N SER A 34 -1.29 -3.26 -1.99
CA SER A 34 0.03 -3.71 -1.60
C SER A 34 0.92 -2.54 -1.16
N ALA A 35 1.97 -2.82 -0.41
CA ALA A 35 2.97 -1.82 -0.03
C ALA A 35 4.37 -2.36 -0.25
N ASP A 36 5.04 -1.80 -1.25
CA ASP A 36 6.44 -2.09 -1.53
C ASP A 36 7.29 -0.85 -1.36
N HIS A 37 8.54 -1.04 -1.00
CA HIS A 37 9.54 0.01 -0.91
C HIS A 37 10.71 -0.32 -1.83
N PHE A 38 11.37 0.72 -2.30
CA PHE A 38 12.61 0.55 -3.04
C PHE A 38 13.61 1.63 -2.65
N GLU A 39 14.87 1.27 -2.79
CA GLU A 39 15.99 2.19 -2.75
C GLU A 39 16.88 1.90 -3.95
N MET A 40 17.37 2.93 -4.62
CA MET A 40 18.31 2.77 -5.72
C MET A 40 19.48 3.73 -5.59
N THR A 41 20.67 3.25 -5.89
CA THR A 41 21.87 4.06 -5.97
C THR A 41 22.26 4.23 -7.44
N VAL A 42 22.28 5.48 -7.88
CA VAL A 42 22.73 5.88 -9.20
C VAL A 42 24.21 6.26 -9.09
N THR A 43 25.08 5.49 -9.71
CA THR A 43 26.53 5.69 -9.63
C THR A 43 27.06 6.24 -10.96
N GLY A 44 27.80 7.33 -10.87
CA GLY A 44 28.51 7.98 -11.96
C GLY A 44 30.00 8.09 -11.67
N ARG A 45 30.58 9.23 -11.99
CA ARG A 45 31.93 9.62 -11.63
C ARG A 45 31.96 11.11 -11.34
N GLY A 46 32.11 11.46 -10.08
CA GLY A 46 32.14 12.84 -9.59
C GLY A 46 33.36 13.62 -10.08
N GLY A 47 33.36 14.89 -9.74
CA GLY A 47 34.46 15.77 -10.11
C GLY A 47 34.17 17.25 -9.88
N HIS A 48 35.01 18.09 -10.42
CA HIS A 48 34.89 19.56 -10.30
C HIS A 48 33.67 20.03 -11.13
N ALA A 49 32.72 20.70 -10.49
CA ALA A 49 31.46 21.12 -11.14
C ALA A 49 31.68 22.08 -12.34
N ALA A 50 32.78 22.82 -12.40
CA ALA A 50 33.14 23.65 -13.54
C ALA A 50 33.78 22.88 -14.70
N MET A 51 34.06 21.58 -14.53
CA MET A 51 34.65 20.68 -15.54
C MET A 51 33.82 19.41 -15.72
N PRO A 52 32.50 19.51 -15.98
CA PRO A 52 31.59 18.36 -16.01
C PRO A 52 31.93 17.33 -17.09
N HIS A 53 32.61 17.75 -18.16
CA HIS A 53 33.09 16.87 -19.25
C HIS A 53 34.16 15.84 -18.82
N GLN A 54 34.73 15.99 -17.62
CA GLN A 54 35.71 15.04 -17.07
C GLN A 54 35.03 13.98 -16.15
N GLY A 55 33.75 14.15 -15.85
CA GLY A 55 32.96 13.27 -15.00
C GLY A 55 31.86 12.53 -15.75
N ILE A 56 31.02 11.85 -14.98
CA ILE A 56 29.73 11.26 -15.36
C ILE A 56 28.75 11.66 -14.27
N ASP A 57 27.82 12.54 -14.58
CA ASP A 57 26.98 13.21 -13.57
C ASP A 57 25.78 12.35 -13.13
N PRO A 58 25.79 11.76 -11.92
CA PRO A 58 24.68 10.96 -11.43
C PRO A 58 23.51 11.83 -10.97
N VAL A 59 23.68 13.11 -10.70
CA VAL A 59 22.59 14.03 -10.29
C VAL A 59 21.65 14.24 -11.48
N LEU A 60 22.22 14.50 -12.68
CA LEU A 60 21.44 14.65 -13.89
C LEU A 60 20.73 13.33 -14.25
N ALA A 61 21.43 12.19 -14.16
CA ALA A 61 20.85 10.87 -14.40
C ALA A 61 19.68 10.57 -13.44
N ALA A 62 19.84 10.84 -12.14
CA ALA A 62 18.81 10.66 -11.13
C ALA A 62 17.57 11.51 -11.41
N ALA A 63 17.74 12.78 -11.81
CA ALA A 63 16.63 13.65 -12.19
C ALA A 63 15.83 13.10 -13.36
N HIS A 64 16.48 12.55 -14.39
CA HIS A 64 15.82 11.91 -15.53
C HIS A 64 15.15 10.59 -15.14
N ILE A 65 15.73 9.79 -14.24
CA ILE A 65 15.09 8.59 -13.70
C ILE A 65 13.76 8.95 -13.00
N VAL A 66 13.77 9.97 -12.13
CA VAL A 66 12.54 10.45 -11.45
C VAL A 66 11.44 10.78 -12.45
N GLN A 67 11.77 11.49 -13.53
CA GLN A 67 10.80 11.85 -14.56
C GLN A 67 10.33 10.62 -15.36
N ALA A 68 11.26 9.77 -15.80
CA ALA A 68 10.95 8.60 -16.60
C ALA A 68 10.05 7.60 -15.87
N LEU A 69 10.25 7.41 -14.56
CA LEU A 69 9.44 6.50 -13.75
C LEU A 69 7.97 6.92 -13.66
N GLN A 70 7.63 8.22 -13.82
CA GLN A 70 6.23 8.67 -13.78
C GLN A 70 5.38 8.08 -14.92
N MET A 71 5.99 7.71 -16.04
CA MET A 71 5.26 7.08 -17.15
C MET A 71 4.71 5.69 -16.81
N LEU A 72 5.29 4.99 -15.82
CA LEU A 72 4.87 3.65 -15.43
C LEU A 72 3.41 3.63 -14.95
N VAL A 73 3.01 4.64 -14.21
CA VAL A 73 1.60 4.82 -13.79
C VAL A 73 0.80 5.50 -14.88
N SER A 74 1.28 6.63 -15.41
CA SER A 74 0.47 7.48 -16.28
C SER A 74 0.28 6.93 -17.71
N ARG A 75 1.16 6.05 -18.20
CA ARG A 75 1.15 5.55 -19.59
C ARG A 75 1.19 4.02 -19.72
N HIS A 76 1.75 3.30 -18.75
CA HIS A 76 1.93 1.85 -18.85
C HIS A 76 0.94 1.08 -17.96
N THR A 77 0.23 1.73 -17.05
CA THR A 77 -0.83 1.11 -16.26
C THR A 77 -2.19 1.32 -16.94
N ASN A 78 -3.02 0.27 -16.97
CA ASN A 78 -4.39 0.37 -17.46
C ASN A 78 -5.12 1.46 -16.65
N PRO A 79 -5.79 2.44 -17.28
CA PRO A 79 -6.51 3.50 -16.57
C PRO A 79 -7.56 3.02 -15.56
N GLN A 80 -8.05 1.79 -15.70
CA GLN A 80 -8.97 1.16 -14.75
C GLN A 80 -8.27 0.40 -13.62
N ASP A 81 -6.93 0.38 -13.61
CA ASP A 81 -6.14 -0.32 -12.62
C ASP A 81 -5.36 0.70 -11.78
N SER A 82 -5.83 0.95 -10.58
CA SER A 82 -5.23 1.93 -9.70
C SER A 82 -3.89 1.47 -9.16
N SER A 83 -2.88 2.31 -9.29
CA SER A 83 -1.55 2.10 -8.73
C SER A 83 -0.85 3.41 -8.38
N VAL A 84 0.11 3.34 -7.47
CA VAL A 84 0.94 4.48 -7.07
C VAL A 84 2.41 4.09 -7.19
N LEU A 85 3.20 5.00 -7.75
CA LEU A 85 4.65 4.99 -7.67
C LEU A 85 5.10 6.38 -7.24
N SER A 86 5.71 6.48 -6.08
CA SER A 86 6.21 7.74 -5.55
C SER A 86 7.69 7.63 -5.20
N ILE A 87 8.48 8.58 -5.68
CA ILE A 87 9.84 8.79 -5.21
C ILE A 87 9.75 9.81 -4.09
N THR A 88 10.14 9.43 -2.88
CA THR A 88 9.93 10.19 -1.66
C THR A 88 11.22 10.75 -1.07
N THR A 89 12.36 10.19 -1.46
CA THR A 89 13.68 10.67 -1.02
C THR A 89 14.65 10.77 -2.18
N ILE A 90 15.49 11.84 -2.16
CA ILE A 90 16.60 12.06 -3.08
C ILE A 90 17.76 12.60 -2.25
N HIS A 91 18.89 11.89 -2.26
CA HIS A 91 20.08 12.27 -1.52
C HIS A 91 21.31 12.21 -2.42
N GLY A 92 22.08 13.29 -2.46
CA GLY A 92 23.33 13.34 -3.22
C GLY A 92 24.00 14.70 -3.13
N GLY A 93 25.33 14.69 -3.18
CA GLY A 93 26.15 15.89 -3.09
C GLY A 93 26.27 16.48 -1.68
N SER A 94 27.39 17.16 -1.44
CA SER A 94 27.68 17.81 -0.15
C SER A 94 28.30 19.21 -0.31
N ALA A 95 28.66 19.61 -1.54
CA ALA A 95 29.29 20.91 -1.81
C ALA A 95 28.84 21.47 -3.17
N PHE A 96 28.71 22.76 -3.28
CA PHE A 96 28.23 23.47 -4.47
C PHE A 96 29.14 23.32 -5.71
N ASN A 97 30.42 23.07 -5.50
CA ASN A 97 31.43 23.01 -6.57
C ASN A 97 31.92 21.59 -6.86
N VAL A 98 31.22 20.56 -6.35
CA VAL A 98 31.58 19.14 -6.54
C VAL A 98 30.38 18.36 -7.06
N ILE A 99 30.53 17.66 -8.19
CA ILE A 99 29.60 16.62 -8.63
C ILE A 99 29.90 15.36 -7.82
N PRO A 100 28.90 14.73 -7.16
CA PRO A 100 29.12 13.53 -6.36
C PRO A 100 29.38 12.31 -7.23
N ASP A 101 29.91 11.23 -6.64
CA ASP A 101 30.04 9.94 -7.32
C ASP A 101 28.72 9.19 -7.42
N GLU A 102 27.79 9.46 -6.49
CA GLU A 102 26.51 8.74 -6.44
C GLU A 102 25.36 9.62 -5.93
N VAL A 103 24.14 9.20 -6.28
CA VAL A 103 22.86 9.72 -5.79
C VAL A 103 21.96 8.58 -5.39
N THR A 104 21.34 8.65 -4.23
CA THR A 104 20.35 7.68 -3.76
C THR A 104 18.94 8.22 -3.94
N LEU A 105 18.06 7.38 -4.51
CA LEU A 105 16.62 7.62 -4.64
C LEU A 105 15.87 6.56 -3.86
N GLY A 106 14.84 6.94 -3.11
CA GLY A 106 13.97 6.01 -2.40
C GLY A 106 12.50 6.31 -2.64
N GLY A 107 11.67 5.26 -2.54
CA GLY A 107 10.26 5.43 -2.79
C GLY A 107 9.39 4.23 -2.42
N THR A 108 8.11 4.33 -2.82
CA THR A 108 7.12 3.29 -2.58
C THR A 108 6.28 3.00 -3.82
N VAL A 109 5.82 1.74 -3.91
CA VAL A 109 4.88 1.29 -4.95
C VAL A 109 3.65 0.68 -4.27
N ARG A 110 2.46 0.98 -4.82
CA ARG A 110 1.17 0.45 -4.38
C ARG A 110 0.42 -0.11 -5.57
N ALA A 111 -0.26 -1.24 -5.39
CA ALA A 111 -1.12 -1.82 -6.41
C ALA A 111 -2.17 -2.75 -5.76
N PHE A 112 -3.33 -2.88 -6.39
CA PHE A 112 -4.37 -3.82 -5.94
C PHE A 112 -4.23 -5.21 -6.57
N ARG A 113 -3.54 -5.30 -7.71
CA ARG A 113 -3.42 -6.55 -8.47
C ARG A 113 -1.98 -7.08 -8.43
N PRO A 114 -1.77 -8.36 -8.13
CA PRO A 114 -0.44 -8.97 -8.13
C PRO A 114 0.31 -8.80 -9.47
N GLU A 115 -0.40 -8.88 -10.60
CA GLU A 115 0.19 -8.73 -11.94
C GLU A 115 0.68 -7.31 -12.18
N THR A 116 -0.07 -6.32 -11.72
CA THR A 116 0.32 -4.90 -11.81
C THR A 116 1.50 -4.61 -10.90
N ARG A 117 1.52 -5.17 -9.69
CA ARG A 117 2.64 -5.09 -8.75
C ARG A 117 3.94 -5.62 -9.37
N ALA A 118 3.91 -6.86 -9.91
CA ALA A 118 5.06 -7.50 -10.53
C ALA A 118 5.55 -6.73 -11.78
N ARG A 119 4.62 -6.24 -12.61
CA ARG A 119 4.95 -5.42 -13.77
C ARG A 119 5.62 -4.11 -13.38
N LEU A 120 5.11 -3.43 -12.33
CA LEU A 120 5.70 -2.18 -11.86
C LEU A 120 7.11 -2.38 -11.33
N GLU A 121 7.38 -3.45 -10.58
CA GLU A 121 8.73 -3.80 -10.13
C GLU A 121 9.68 -4.00 -11.32
N GLN A 122 9.30 -4.85 -12.27
CA GLN A 122 10.14 -5.13 -13.43
C GLN A 122 10.39 -3.87 -14.27
N SER A 123 9.35 -3.11 -14.54
CA SER A 123 9.46 -1.87 -15.32
C SER A 123 10.30 -0.80 -14.62
N LEU A 124 10.21 -0.71 -13.28
CA LEU A 124 11.03 0.20 -12.49
C LEU A 124 12.51 -0.17 -12.61
N ARG A 125 12.85 -1.46 -12.54
CA ARG A 125 14.23 -1.96 -12.77
C ARG A 125 14.74 -1.60 -14.15
N ASP A 126 13.95 -1.87 -15.18
CA ASP A 126 14.37 -1.66 -16.58
C ASP A 126 14.49 -0.18 -16.93
N VAL A 127 13.49 0.64 -16.57
CA VAL A 127 13.49 2.07 -16.89
C VAL A 127 14.60 2.80 -16.15
N SER A 128 14.83 2.50 -14.87
CA SER A 128 15.92 3.14 -14.11
C SER A 128 17.29 2.77 -14.68
N ARG A 129 17.52 1.49 -14.99
CA ARG A 129 18.76 1.00 -15.60
C ARG A 129 19.02 1.65 -16.96
N LEU A 130 18.06 1.58 -17.89
CA LEU A 130 18.20 2.12 -19.25
C LEU A 130 18.40 3.65 -19.24
N THR A 131 17.70 4.34 -18.35
CA THR A 131 17.87 5.79 -18.20
C THR A 131 19.28 6.12 -17.68
N ALA A 132 19.76 5.42 -16.65
CA ALA A 132 21.11 5.63 -16.12
C ALA A 132 22.18 5.34 -17.19
N GLU A 133 22.07 4.22 -17.92
CA GLU A 133 22.99 3.84 -19.00
C GLU A 133 23.06 4.91 -20.09
N SER A 134 21.95 5.57 -20.44
CA SER A 134 21.94 6.65 -21.43
C SER A 134 22.76 7.88 -20.98
N HIS A 135 23.02 8.01 -19.68
CA HIS A 135 23.87 9.03 -19.08
C HIS A 135 25.29 8.52 -18.74
N GLY A 136 25.62 7.28 -19.08
CA GLY A 136 26.89 6.64 -18.72
C GLY A 136 26.97 6.22 -17.25
N CYS A 137 25.86 6.29 -16.52
CA CYS A 137 25.74 5.87 -15.11
C CYS A 137 25.31 4.41 -15.01
N THR A 138 25.43 3.84 -13.79
CA THR A 138 24.85 2.54 -13.41
C THR A 138 23.83 2.72 -12.31
N VAL A 139 22.94 1.73 -12.14
CA VAL A 139 21.94 1.67 -11.05
C VAL A 139 22.03 0.34 -10.33
N ALA A 140 22.13 0.41 -8.99
CA ALA A 140 21.86 -0.72 -8.11
C ALA A 140 20.49 -0.48 -7.45
N LEU A 141 19.56 -1.43 -7.59
CA LEU A 141 18.21 -1.35 -7.02
C LEU A 141 18.00 -2.40 -5.94
N ASP A 142 17.67 -1.96 -4.73
CA ASP A 142 17.15 -2.78 -3.64
C ASP A 142 15.63 -2.65 -3.64
N TRP A 143 14.92 -3.75 -3.92
CA TRP A 143 13.47 -3.85 -3.84
C TRP A 143 13.09 -4.62 -2.59
N ARG A 144 12.29 -3.99 -1.73
CA ARG A 144 11.80 -4.57 -0.49
C ARG A 144 10.32 -4.83 -0.63
N GLN A 145 10.00 -6.09 -0.93
CA GLN A 145 8.62 -6.53 -1.00
C GLN A 145 7.99 -6.48 0.40
N GLY A 146 6.93 -5.69 0.53
CA GLY A 146 6.15 -5.57 1.75
C GLY A 146 4.82 -6.31 1.67
N TYR A 147 3.76 -5.73 2.21
CA TYR A 147 2.45 -6.37 2.30
C TYR A 147 1.83 -6.62 0.92
N PRO A 148 1.21 -7.80 0.71
CA PRO A 148 0.38 -8.03 -0.47
C PRO A 148 -0.90 -7.17 -0.41
N PRO A 149 -1.70 -7.09 -1.48
CA PRO A 149 -3.03 -6.48 -1.41
C PRO A 149 -3.91 -7.22 -0.41
N THR A 150 -4.70 -6.48 0.37
CA THR A 150 -5.73 -7.07 1.23
C THR A 150 -6.93 -7.42 0.37
N VAL A 151 -7.12 -8.71 0.12
CA VAL A 151 -8.17 -9.23 -0.77
C VAL A 151 -9.07 -10.17 0.00
N ASN A 152 -10.31 -9.75 0.23
CA ASN A 152 -11.31 -10.59 0.87
C ASN A 152 -11.76 -11.73 -0.03
N HIS A 153 -11.99 -12.89 0.55
CA HIS A 153 -12.65 -13.99 -0.14
C HIS A 153 -14.15 -13.73 -0.22
N GLN A 154 -14.72 -13.90 -1.39
CA GLN A 154 -16.10 -13.49 -1.66
C GLN A 154 -17.12 -14.13 -0.70
N ALA A 155 -17.00 -15.43 -0.44
CA ALA A 155 -17.93 -16.13 0.45
C ALA A 155 -17.86 -15.59 1.88
N GLU A 156 -16.65 -15.31 2.37
CA GLU A 156 -16.39 -14.76 3.69
C GLU A 156 -16.84 -13.29 3.76
N ALA A 157 -16.63 -12.50 2.72
CA ALA A 157 -17.12 -11.13 2.66
C ALA A 157 -18.65 -11.06 2.73
N ILE A 158 -19.36 -11.96 2.06
CA ILE A 158 -20.82 -12.07 2.14
C ILE A 158 -21.24 -12.42 3.58
N ARG A 159 -20.60 -13.41 4.21
CA ARG A 159 -20.88 -13.77 5.61
C ARG A 159 -20.61 -12.63 6.58
N ALA A 160 -19.47 -11.93 6.38
CA ALA A 160 -19.14 -10.74 7.18
C ALA A 160 -20.21 -9.66 7.07
N ALA A 161 -20.72 -9.44 5.85
CA ALA A 161 -21.78 -8.46 5.61
C ALA A 161 -23.12 -8.88 6.23
N ASP A 162 -23.46 -10.17 6.22
CA ASP A 162 -24.68 -10.67 6.86
C ASP A 162 -24.64 -10.51 8.37
N VAL A 163 -23.49 -10.80 8.99
CA VAL A 163 -23.24 -10.50 10.42
C VAL A 163 -23.35 -9.00 10.69
N ALA A 164 -22.74 -8.17 9.84
CA ALA A 164 -22.82 -6.72 9.98
C ALA A 164 -24.28 -6.23 9.93
N ARG A 165 -25.08 -6.73 8.98
CA ARG A 165 -26.52 -6.39 8.87
C ARG A 165 -27.32 -6.79 10.10
N ALA A 166 -26.99 -7.93 10.71
CA ALA A 166 -27.65 -8.38 11.94
C ALA A 166 -27.33 -7.46 13.13
N VAL A 167 -26.15 -6.85 13.17
CA VAL A 167 -25.70 -6.00 14.27
C VAL A 167 -26.13 -4.55 14.10
N VAL A 168 -25.93 -3.96 12.91
CA VAL A 168 -26.14 -2.52 12.70
C VAL A 168 -27.35 -2.18 11.82
N GLY A 169 -28.00 -3.18 11.22
CA GLY A 169 -29.08 -2.99 10.25
C GLY A 169 -28.55 -2.84 8.82
N ALA A 170 -29.37 -3.22 7.83
CA ALA A 170 -28.97 -3.28 6.44
C ALA A 170 -28.56 -1.90 5.85
N ASP A 171 -29.23 -0.85 6.29
CA ASP A 171 -29.00 0.53 5.83
C ASP A 171 -27.65 1.11 6.29
N ARG A 172 -26.98 0.46 7.24
CA ARG A 172 -25.69 0.87 7.81
C ARG A 172 -24.54 -0.04 7.41
N VAL A 173 -24.75 -0.87 6.38
CA VAL A 173 -23.71 -1.74 5.81
C VAL A 173 -23.41 -1.31 4.38
N HIS A 174 -22.18 -0.89 4.13
CA HIS A 174 -21.69 -0.44 2.82
C HIS A 174 -20.95 -1.57 2.12
N MET A 175 -21.50 -2.05 1.02
CA MET A 175 -20.83 -3.04 0.19
C MET A 175 -19.93 -2.38 -0.83
N ASN A 176 -18.73 -2.93 -0.99
CA ASN A 176 -17.75 -2.49 -1.99
C ASN A 176 -17.44 -0.98 -1.93
N PRO A 177 -17.03 -0.44 -0.78
CA PRO A 177 -16.58 0.94 -0.68
C PRO A 177 -15.39 1.18 -1.60
N GLU A 178 -15.04 2.45 -1.84
CA GLU A 178 -13.82 2.78 -2.57
C GLU A 178 -12.58 2.18 -1.84
N PRO A 179 -11.74 1.39 -2.53
CA PRO A 179 -10.59 0.77 -1.91
C PRO A 179 -9.54 1.80 -1.48
N SER A 180 -8.82 1.50 -0.41
CA SER A 180 -7.75 2.36 0.10
C SER A 180 -6.38 2.02 -0.49
N MET A 181 -5.58 3.06 -0.79
CA MET A 181 -4.14 2.88 -1.08
C MET A 181 -3.29 2.61 0.17
N GLY A 182 -3.89 2.58 1.36
CA GLY A 182 -3.29 2.02 2.56
C GLY A 182 -2.97 0.53 2.38
N ALA A 183 -2.15 -0.01 3.25
CA ALA A 183 -1.78 -1.43 3.25
C ALA A 183 -1.92 -2.02 4.65
N GLU A 184 -2.13 -3.33 4.73
CA GLU A 184 -2.46 -4.03 5.96
C GLU A 184 -1.77 -5.40 6.01
N ASP A 185 -1.15 -5.74 7.14
CA ASP A 185 -0.45 -7.02 7.29
C ASP A 185 -1.39 -8.22 7.40
N PHE A 186 -2.66 -8.01 7.77
CA PHE A 186 -3.69 -9.03 7.72
C PHE A 186 -3.84 -9.67 6.33
N ALA A 187 -3.37 -9.00 5.28
CA ALA A 187 -3.30 -9.53 3.92
C ALA A 187 -2.58 -10.88 3.86
N PHE A 188 -1.51 -11.10 4.65
CA PHE A 188 -0.83 -12.39 4.73
C PHE A 188 -1.71 -13.50 5.34
N MET A 189 -2.60 -13.15 6.26
CA MET A 189 -3.55 -14.10 6.80
C MET A 189 -4.58 -14.52 5.74
N LEU A 190 -5.03 -13.55 4.92
CA LEU A 190 -5.95 -13.81 3.81
C LEU A 190 -5.32 -14.64 2.68
N GLU A 191 -4.01 -14.52 2.44
CA GLU A 191 -3.30 -15.42 1.52
C GLU A 191 -3.22 -16.86 2.06
N ALA A 192 -3.16 -17.02 3.37
CA ALA A 192 -3.00 -18.32 4.02
C ALA A 192 -4.33 -19.04 4.26
N LYS A 193 -5.42 -18.31 4.47
CA LYS A 193 -6.75 -18.84 4.83
C LYS A 193 -7.87 -18.01 4.21
N PRO A 194 -9.01 -18.63 3.88
CA PRO A 194 -10.23 -17.90 3.56
C PRO A 194 -10.59 -16.94 4.69
N GLY A 195 -11.06 -15.74 4.34
CA GLY A 195 -11.42 -14.76 5.34
C GLY A 195 -11.88 -13.42 4.78
N ALA A 196 -12.20 -12.50 5.68
CA ALA A 196 -12.55 -11.13 5.33
C ALA A 196 -12.00 -10.13 6.35
N TYR A 197 -11.61 -8.97 5.83
CA TYR A 197 -11.22 -7.79 6.57
C TYR A 197 -12.26 -6.70 6.32
N ILE A 198 -12.84 -6.17 7.38
CA ILE A 198 -13.91 -5.18 7.31
C ILE A 198 -13.49 -3.85 7.93
N TRP A 199 -14.19 -2.78 7.59
CA TRP A 199 -14.01 -1.48 8.21
C TRP A 199 -15.19 -1.13 9.10
N LEU A 200 -14.89 -0.67 10.33
CA LEU A 200 -15.86 -0.13 11.27
C LEU A 200 -15.72 1.39 11.28
N GLY A 201 -16.76 2.10 10.91
CA GLY A 201 -16.79 3.54 10.86
C GLY A 201 -16.53 4.18 12.21
N ALA A 202 -15.54 5.08 12.23
CA ALA A 202 -15.18 5.86 13.42
C ALA A 202 -15.82 7.26 13.44
N GLY A 203 -16.55 7.62 12.37
CA GLY A 203 -17.13 8.94 12.19
C GLY A 203 -16.20 9.93 11.51
N GLU A 204 -16.65 11.14 11.35
CA GLU A 204 -15.86 12.24 10.81
C GLU A 204 -14.69 12.57 11.76
N THR A 205 -13.57 12.93 11.16
CA THR A 205 -12.41 13.46 11.90
C THR A 205 -12.15 14.90 11.49
N GLU A 206 -11.52 15.68 12.36
CA GLU A 206 -11.01 16.99 11.98
C GLU A 206 -9.99 16.84 10.84
N VAL A 207 -9.96 17.81 9.94
CA VAL A 207 -8.99 17.85 8.84
C VAL A 207 -7.57 17.71 9.40
N GLY A 208 -6.82 16.70 8.88
CA GLY A 208 -5.47 16.40 9.31
C GLY A 208 -5.34 15.49 10.54
N ARG A 209 -6.44 15.01 11.13
CA ARG A 209 -6.43 14.06 12.26
C ARG A 209 -6.86 12.65 11.85
N MET A 210 -6.41 12.22 10.68
CA MET A 210 -6.63 10.84 10.20
C MET A 210 -5.71 9.84 10.93
N LEU A 211 -5.91 8.55 10.63
CA LEU A 211 -5.03 7.46 11.09
C LEU A 211 -3.55 7.82 10.91
N HIS A 212 -2.70 7.36 11.83
CA HIS A 212 -1.26 7.65 11.88
C HIS A 212 -0.89 9.12 12.16
N ASN A 213 -1.84 9.97 12.50
CA ASN A 213 -1.56 11.33 12.97
C ASN A 213 -1.43 11.34 14.48
N THR A 214 -0.50 12.11 15.03
CA THR A 214 -0.28 12.21 16.49
C THR A 214 -1.48 12.82 17.23
N GLY A 215 -2.35 13.54 16.54
CA GLY A 215 -3.60 14.09 17.08
C GLY A 215 -4.83 13.23 16.79
N TYR A 216 -4.66 12.01 16.26
CA TYR A 216 -5.78 11.08 16.07
C TYR A 216 -6.34 10.66 17.42
N ASP A 217 -7.67 10.73 17.55
CA ASP A 217 -8.41 10.30 18.73
C ASP A 217 -9.41 9.21 18.33
N PHE A 218 -9.31 8.05 18.97
CA PHE A 218 -10.18 6.92 18.67
C PHE A 218 -11.59 7.21 19.22
N ASN A 219 -12.61 6.93 18.43
CA ASN A 219 -13.99 7.09 18.86
C ASN A 219 -14.45 5.89 19.69
N ASP A 220 -14.47 6.03 21.02
CA ASP A 220 -14.88 4.96 21.95
C ASP A 220 -16.34 4.55 21.80
N GLU A 221 -17.19 5.39 21.21
CA GLU A 221 -18.62 5.09 21.00
C GLU A 221 -18.85 3.91 20.04
N ILE A 222 -17.86 3.55 19.23
CA ILE A 222 -17.95 2.41 18.31
C ILE A 222 -17.56 1.07 18.95
N LEU A 223 -16.97 1.05 20.14
CA LEU A 223 -16.56 -0.17 20.85
C LEU A 223 -17.71 -1.17 21.03
N PRO A 224 -18.93 -0.76 21.44
CA PRO A 224 -20.05 -1.69 21.55
C PRO A 224 -20.43 -2.34 20.22
N THR A 225 -20.39 -1.58 19.11
CA THR A 225 -20.67 -2.11 17.76
C THR A 225 -19.63 -3.15 17.35
N GLY A 226 -18.33 -2.84 17.50
CA GLY A 226 -17.26 -3.78 17.19
C GLY A 226 -17.33 -5.05 18.04
N THR A 227 -17.60 -4.92 19.34
CA THR A 227 -17.75 -6.06 20.25
C THR A 227 -18.96 -6.93 19.88
N SER A 228 -20.10 -6.32 19.57
CA SER A 228 -21.31 -7.03 19.13
C SER A 228 -21.09 -7.75 17.82
N TYR A 229 -20.37 -7.13 16.88
CA TYR A 229 -20.00 -7.77 15.62
C TYR A 229 -19.19 -9.06 15.85
N TRP A 230 -18.14 -9.00 16.68
CA TRP A 230 -17.31 -10.16 16.97
C TRP A 230 -18.10 -11.28 17.69
N ALA A 231 -18.95 -10.95 18.64
CA ALA A 231 -19.78 -11.92 19.32
C ALA A 231 -20.74 -12.61 18.33
N THR A 232 -21.44 -11.83 17.51
CA THR A 232 -22.38 -12.36 16.50
C THR A 232 -21.68 -13.20 15.44
N LEU A 233 -20.48 -12.79 15.00
CA LEU A 233 -19.68 -13.57 14.06
C LEU A 233 -19.31 -14.94 14.62
N VAL A 234 -18.79 -14.98 15.86
CA VAL A 234 -18.45 -16.23 16.55
C VAL A 234 -19.67 -17.15 16.68
N GLU A 235 -20.81 -16.60 17.10
CA GLU A 235 -22.05 -17.37 17.22
C GLU A 235 -22.51 -17.93 15.87
N SER A 236 -22.37 -17.18 14.78
CA SER A 236 -22.76 -17.62 13.43
C SER A 236 -21.83 -18.67 12.84
N GLU A 237 -20.53 -18.53 13.03
CA GLU A 237 -19.51 -19.42 12.46
C GLU A 237 -19.33 -20.72 13.27
N LEU A 238 -19.52 -20.65 14.59
CA LEU A 238 -19.35 -21.78 15.51
C LEU A 238 -20.67 -22.31 16.06
N ALA A 239 -21.81 -22.00 15.42
CA ALA A 239 -23.10 -22.55 15.82
C ALA A 239 -23.04 -24.07 15.89
N ALA A 240 -23.48 -24.63 17.02
CA ALA A 240 -23.53 -26.08 17.20
C ALA A 240 -24.37 -26.72 16.07
N LYS A 241 -23.75 -27.68 15.36
CA LYS A 241 -24.43 -28.52 14.34
C LYS A 241 -25.37 -29.51 14.98
#